data_c57dbe126aa4d72007f7955b007c9c98
#
_entry.id   c57dbe126aa4d72007f7955b007c9c98
#
_cell.length_a   1.000
_cell.length_b   1.000
_cell.length_c   1.000
_cell.angle_alpha   90.00
_cell.angle_beta   90.00
_cell.angle_gamma   90.00
#
_symmetry.space_group_name_H-M   'P 1'
#
loop_
_entity.id
_entity.type
_entity.pdbx_description
1 polymer ?
#
loop_
_entity_poly.entity_id
_entity_poly.type
_entity_poly.pdbx_seq_one_letter_code
_entity_poly.pdbx_strand_id
1 'polypeptide(L)'
;MAKKIKFGLRLNIQGEMGAESAGFDYALEMARMAEDLGFDSVWIPDHVENAHLNREKPILEFWTTLTAIGAATKRVRLGGHSMNNTFRHPGLTAKIACTLDQITGGRVILAPGSGWFADESKAYGFKEWSDDGLVRIGRLDESLHIIRGLMTEDVFSFEGEYFRLKDAHCNPKPVQKPYPPIWIAGDSPPTQELMVEHGDVWFMYSKAPGVVAGLVAGMREKLAHRPFEVAVSAVGLAGKGPDETLKWAEMYAEERKHRFPVPPTVDDILGANLTGDEAQVRERIDAWAEAGVDHVVIQPMPPMEGTRFFGDKIIHHYA
;
A
#
# COMPACT_ATOMS: atom_id res chain seq x y z
N MET A 1 -5.22 -9.78 -26.54
CA MET A 1 -5.86 -10.02 -25.24
C MET A 1 -5.54 -8.83 -24.36
N ALA A 2 -6.54 -8.26 -23.67
CA ALA A 2 -6.29 -7.21 -22.69
C ALA A 2 -5.31 -7.72 -21.63
N LYS A 3 -4.42 -6.85 -21.15
CA LYS A 3 -3.48 -7.21 -20.07
C LYS A 3 -4.30 -7.51 -18.81
N LYS A 4 -4.02 -8.63 -18.16
CA LYS A 4 -4.67 -8.97 -16.88
C LYS A 4 -4.21 -8.00 -15.80
N ILE A 5 -5.17 -7.28 -15.18
CA ILE A 5 -4.92 -6.36 -14.05
C ILE A 5 -5.37 -7.03 -12.76
N LYS A 6 -4.56 -6.89 -11.72
CA LYS A 6 -4.89 -7.34 -10.35
C LYS A 6 -5.42 -6.14 -9.55
N PHE A 7 -6.44 -6.37 -8.72
CA PHE A 7 -7.09 -5.32 -7.96
C PHE A 7 -6.91 -5.53 -6.45
N GLY A 8 -6.46 -4.48 -5.77
CA GLY A 8 -6.42 -4.42 -4.33
C GLY A 8 -7.47 -3.47 -3.77
N LEU A 9 -8.00 -3.75 -2.60
CA LEU A 9 -8.89 -2.86 -1.87
C LEU A 9 -8.17 -2.25 -0.66
N ARG A 10 -8.05 -0.93 -0.61
CA ARG A 10 -7.63 -0.24 0.62
C ARG A 10 -8.83 -0.14 1.55
N LEU A 11 -8.74 -0.85 2.67
CA LEU A 11 -9.78 -0.81 3.70
C LEU A 11 -9.75 0.53 4.42
N ASN A 12 -10.91 1.11 4.62
CA ASN A 12 -11.05 2.34 5.40
C ASN A 12 -11.21 2.01 6.88
N ILE A 13 -10.09 1.87 7.60
CA ILE A 13 -10.05 1.61 9.05
C ILE A 13 -9.88 2.87 9.89
N GLN A 14 -9.83 4.04 9.26
CA GLN A 14 -9.56 5.33 9.91
C GLN A 14 -10.82 6.20 10.03
N GLY A 15 -11.95 5.76 9.48
CA GLY A 15 -13.17 6.56 9.42
C GLY A 15 -13.09 7.72 8.41
N GLU A 16 -12.25 7.59 7.36
CA GLU A 16 -12.17 8.57 6.27
C GLU A 16 -13.47 8.59 5.48
N MET A 17 -13.83 9.77 4.97
CA MET A 17 -14.83 10.05 3.94
C MET A 17 -16.03 9.09 3.87
N GLY A 18 -17.01 9.33 4.73
CA GLY A 18 -18.29 8.61 4.68
C GLY A 18 -18.25 7.18 5.23
N ALA A 19 -17.16 6.76 5.87
CA ALA A 19 -17.16 5.52 6.63
C ALA A 19 -17.96 5.71 7.92
N GLU A 20 -18.94 4.85 8.14
CA GLU A 20 -19.77 4.87 9.34
C GLU A 20 -18.99 4.46 10.60
N SER A 21 -17.90 3.74 10.44
CA SER A 21 -17.11 3.19 11.55
C SER A 21 -15.64 2.96 11.17
N ALA A 22 -14.74 3.08 12.14
CA ALA A 22 -13.34 2.63 12.08
C ALA A 22 -13.12 1.36 12.92
N GLY A 23 -14.17 0.63 13.26
CA GLY A 23 -14.09 -0.58 14.09
C GLY A 23 -13.64 -1.81 13.32
N PHE A 24 -13.18 -2.84 14.07
CA PHE A 24 -12.69 -4.09 13.48
C PHE A 24 -13.77 -4.83 12.67
N ASP A 25 -15.01 -4.87 13.14
CA ASP A 25 -16.10 -5.56 12.43
C ASP A 25 -16.34 -4.96 11.04
N TYR A 26 -16.26 -3.63 10.91
CA TYR A 26 -16.36 -2.93 9.64
C TYR A 26 -15.19 -3.29 8.69
N ALA A 27 -13.97 -3.27 9.21
CA ALA A 27 -12.80 -3.65 8.43
C ALA A 27 -12.86 -5.12 7.96
N LEU A 28 -13.34 -6.01 8.81
CA LEU A 28 -13.52 -7.43 8.49
C LEU A 28 -14.63 -7.65 7.46
N GLU A 29 -15.74 -6.92 7.57
CA GLU A 29 -16.83 -6.97 6.57
C GLU A 29 -16.31 -6.51 5.20
N MET A 30 -15.60 -5.40 5.13
CA MET A 30 -14.98 -4.93 3.88
C MET A 30 -13.99 -5.95 3.30
N ALA A 31 -13.16 -6.59 4.14
CA ALA A 31 -12.19 -7.58 3.67
C ALA A 31 -12.86 -8.84 3.10
N ARG A 32 -13.94 -9.31 3.73
CA ARG A 32 -14.75 -10.43 3.23
C ARG A 32 -15.45 -10.07 1.93
N MET A 33 -16.06 -8.89 1.86
CA MET A 33 -16.67 -8.37 0.64
C MET A 33 -15.65 -8.28 -0.51
N ALA A 34 -14.44 -7.79 -0.24
CA ALA A 34 -13.36 -7.77 -1.23
C ALA A 34 -13.04 -9.18 -1.75
N GLU A 35 -12.94 -10.15 -0.84
CA GLU A 35 -12.70 -11.55 -1.20
C GLU A 35 -13.82 -12.15 -2.06
N ASP A 36 -15.06 -11.86 -1.73
CA ASP A 36 -16.24 -12.37 -2.45
C ASP A 36 -16.40 -11.73 -3.82
N LEU A 37 -16.05 -10.44 -3.94
CA LEU A 37 -16.09 -9.67 -5.18
C LEU A 37 -14.87 -9.87 -6.10
N GLY A 38 -13.89 -10.70 -5.69
CA GLY A 38 -12.76 -11.07 -6.54
C GLY A 38 -11.58 -10.10 -6.50
N PHE A 39 -11.44 -9.27 -5.48
CA PHE A 39 -10.21 -8.52 -5.27
C PHE A 39 -9.05 -9.48 -4.96
N ASP A 40 -7.85 -9.18 -5.47
CA ASP A 40 -6.64 -9.97 -5.24
C ASP A 40 -6.02 -9.72 -3.86
N SER A 41 -6.20 -8.53 -3.32
CA SER A 41 -5.54 -8.11 -2.07
C SER A 41 -6.33 -7.07 -1.29
N VAL A 42 -6.10 -7.03 0.03
CA VAL A 42 -6.60 -5.98 0.92
C VAL A 42 -5.43 -5.26 1.59
N TRP A 43 -5.60 -3.96 1.83
CA TRP A 43 -4.55 -3.05 2.27
C TRP A 43 -5.03 -2.19 3.41
N ILE A 44 -4.22 -2.04 4.45
CA ILE A 44 -4.48 -1.13 5.57
C ILE A 44 -3.28 -0.23 5.84
N PRO A 45 -3.48 1.01 6.35
CA PRO A 45 -2.38 1.88 6.73
C PRO A 45 -1.71 1.43 8.03
N ASP A 46 -0.43 1.74 8.20
CA ASP A 46 0.32 1.51 9.44
C ASP A 46 0.58 2.87 10.12
N HIS A 47 -0.37 3.27 10.93
CA HIS A 47 -0.33 4.45 11.79
C HIS A 47 -0.73 4.08 13.21
N VAL A 48 -0.23 4.81 14.20
CA VAL A 48 -0.60 4.67 15.63
C VAL A 48 -1.56 5.77 16.08
N GLU A 49 -1.66 6.84 15.29
CA GLU A 49 -2.66 7.91 15.42
C GLU A 49 -3.31 8.17 14.07
N ASN A 50 -4.51 8.74 14.06
CA ASN A 50 -5.19 9.04 12.81
C ASN A 50 -4.50 10.22 12.10
N ALA A 51 -3.65 9.90 11.14
CA ALA A 51 -2.82 10.86 10.40
C ALA A 51 -3.59 11.66 9.34
N HIS A 52 -4.84 11.31 9.06
CA HIS A 52 -5.57 11.86 7.91
C HIS A 52 -6.67 12.84 8.28
N LEU A 53 -7.30 12.68 9.43
CA LEU A 53 -8.44 13.49 9.84
C LEU A 53 -8.18 14.29 11.12
N ASN A 54 -8.20 13.56 12.23
CA ASN A 54 -7.99 14.09 13.56
C ASN A 54 -7.33 12.99 14.40
N ARG A 55 -6.24 13.32 15.07
CA ARG A 55 -5.47 12.38 15.92
C ARG A 55 -6.31 11.73 17.03
N GLU A 56 -7.41 12.37 17.45
CA GLU A 56 -8.34 11.82 18.43
C GLU A 56 -9.28 10.75 17.90
N LYS A 57 -9.43 10.65 16.56
CA LYS A 57 -10.24 9.59 15.96
C LYS A 57 -9.56 8.23 16.05
N PRO A 58 -10.34 7.16 16.25
CA PRO A 58 -9.77 5.81 16.37
C PRO A 58 -9.06 5.38 15.08
N ILE A 59 -8.01 4.60 15.26
CA ILE A 59 -7.36 3.81 14.23
C ILE A 59 -6.94 2.47 14.84
N LEU A 60 -7.08 1.39 14.09
CA LEU A 60 -6.65 0.07 14.54
C LEU A 60 -5.15 -0.13 14.27
N GLU A 61 -4.45 -0.84 15.18
CA GLU A 61 -3.04 -1.18 14.99
C GLU A 61 -2.88 -2.14 13.81
N PHE A 62 -1.87 -1.90 13.01
CA PHE A 62 -1.64 -2.52 11.71
C PHE A 62 -1.52 -4.05 11.76
N TRP A 63 -0.51 -4.59 12.47
CA TRP A 63 -0.20 -6.02 12.41
C TRP A 63 -1.25 -6.89 13.08
N THR A 64 -1.82 -6.43 14.20
CA THR A 64 -2.88 -7.15 14.91
C THR A 64 -4.16 -7.20 14.08
N THR A 65 -4.53 -6.09 13.45
CA THR A 65 -5.69 -6.02 12.55
C THR A 65 -5.48 -6.90 11.32
N LEU A 66 -4.31 -6.78 10.67
CA LEU A 66 -4.01 -7.55 9.46
C LEU A 66 -3.97 -9.06 9.75
N THR A 67 -3.47 -9.47 10.93
CA THR A 67 -3.45 -10.87 11.36
C THR A 67 -4.88 -11.40 11.55
N ALA A 68 -5.75 -10.64 12.21
CA ALA A 68 -7.13 -11.04 12.43
C ALA A 68 -7.91 -11.16 11.10
N ILE A 69 -7.75 -10.20 10.18
CA ILE A 69 -8.31 -10.26 8.83
C ILE A 69 -7.76 -11.48 8.07
N GLY A 70 -6.44 -11.72 8.14
CA GLY A 70 -5.80 -12.84 7.48
C GLY A 70 -6.30 -14.20 7.95
N ALA A 71 -6.54 -14.36 9.26
CA ALA A 71 -7.11 -15.58 9.81
C ALA A 71 -8.59 -15.80 9.42
N ALA A 72 -9.33 -14.71 9.16
CA ALA A 72 -10.75 -14.72 8.84
C ALA A 72 -11.07 -14.75 7.33
N THR A 73 -10.06 -14.65 6.45
CA THR A 73 -10.15 -14.71 4.98
C THR A 73 -9.35 -15.90 4.43
N LYS A 74 -9.54 -16.25 3.15
CA LYS A 74 -8.93 -17.45 2.56
C LYS A 74 -8.09 -17.20 1.31
N ARG A 75 -8.40 -16.17 0.51
CA ARG A 75 -7.82 -15.93 -0.81
C ARG A 75 -7.08 -14.60 -0.92
N VAL A 76 -7.68 -13.50 -0.42
CA VAL A 76 -7.09 -12.17 -0.54
C VAL A 76 -5.72 -12.11 0.11
N ARG A 77 -4.77 -11.49 -0.58
CA ARG A 77 -3.45 -11.18 -0.05
C ARG A 77 -3.53 -9.96 0.88
N LEU A 78 -2.54 -9.80 1.72
CA LEU A 78 -2.56 -8.87 2.84
C LEU A 78 -1.37 -7.92 2.77
N GLY A 79 -1.61 -6.63 2.61
CA GLY A 79 -0.56 -5.62 2.47
C GLY A 79 -0.72 -4.40 3.37
N GLY A 80 0.38 -3.70 3.58
CA GLY A 80 0.42 -2.38 4.24
C GLY A 80 0.50 -1.25 3.23
N HIS A 81 -0.24 -0.17 3.44
CA HIS A 81 -0.19 0.99 2.55
C HIS A 81 0.23 2.29 3.29
N SER A 82 1.51 2.44 3.62
CA SER A 82 2.63 1.51 3.65
C SER A 82 2.93 1.07 5.08
N MET A 83 3.67 -0.04 5.26
CA MET A 83 4.20 -0.41 6.57
C MET A 83 5.22 0.64 7.03
N ASN A 84 5.04 1.20 8.22
CA ASN A 84 5.95 2.23 8.71
C ASN A 84 7.22 1.61 9.32
N ASN A 85 8.35 1.83 8.66
CA ASN A 85 9.66 1.30 9.09
C ASN A 85 10.18 1.92 10.39
N THR A 86 9.65 3.07 10.81
CA THR A 86 10.15 3.77 12.00
C THR A 86 9.53 3.30 13.32
N PHE A 87 8.48 2.48 13.25
CA PHE A 87 7.77 2.03 14.46
C PHE A 87 8.36 0.76 15.09
N ARG A 88 9.14 -0.03 14.31
CA ARG A 88 9.61 -1.36 14.73
C ARG A 88 11.00 -1.65 14.23
N HIS A 89 11.78 -2.34 15.06
CA HIS A 89 13.06 -2.88 14.62
C HIS A 89 12.86 -3.89 13.47
N PRO A 90 13.65 -3.87 12.38
CA PRO A 90 13.45 -4.71 11.19
C PRO A 90 13.48 -6.21 11.49
N GLY A 91 14.25 -6.64 12.49
CA GLY A 91 14.23 -8.03 12.94
C GLY A 91 12.88 -8.47 13.52
N LEU A 92 12.19 -7.57 14.24
CA LEU A 92 10.83 -7.83 14.72
C LEU A 92 9.84 -7.84 13.57
N THR A 93 9.96 -6.90 12.63
CA THR A 93 9.14 -6.86 11.41
C THR A 93 9.26 -8.16 10.61
N ALA A 94 10.48 -8.67 10.39
CA ALA A 94 10.70 -9.95 9.73
C ALA A 94 10.00 -11.10 10.45
N LYS A 95 10.11 -11.15 11.78
CA LYS A 95 9.49 -12.20 12.60
C LYS A 95 7.96 -12.17 12.54
N ILE A 96 7.36 -11.00 12.65
CA ILE A 96 5.90 -10.83 12.55
C ILE A 96 5.43 -11.24 11.15
N ALA A 97 6.10 -10.77 10.10
CA ALA A 97 5.75 -11.09 8.72
C ALA A 97 5.85 -12.60 8.41
N CYS A 98 6.90 -13.28 8.87
CA CYS A 98 7.02 -14.74 8.75
C CYS A 98 5.87 -15.45 9.48
N THR A 99 5.51 -14.99 10.67
CA THR A 99 4.41 -15.58 11.44
C THR A 99 3.08 -15.39 10.74
N LEU A 100 2.79 -14.19 10.24
CA LEU A 100 1.57 -13.90 9.49
C LEU A 100 1.52 -14.71 8.18
N ASP A 101 2.66 -14.86 7.50
CA ASP A 101 2.73 -15.66 6.28
C ASP A 101 2.41 -17.15 6.54
N GLN A 102 2.87 -17.70 7.68
CA GLN A 102 2.48 -19.04 8.12
C GLN A 102 0.99 -19.13 8.46
N ILE A 103 0.43 -18.19 9.21
CA ILE A 103 -1.00 -18.14 9.58
C ILE A 103 -1.88 -18.11 8.33
N THR A 104 -1.46 -17.38 7.31
CA THR A 104 -2.24 -17.12 6.10
C THR A 104 -1.96 -18.09 4.95
N GLY A 105 -0.98 -18.97 5.11
CA GLY A 105 -0.59 -19.92 4.05
C GLY A 105 0.05 -19.22 2.83
N GLY A 106 0.84 -18.17 3.04
CA GLY A 106 1.59 -17.51 1.97
C GLY A 106 0.86 -16.34 1.29
N ARG A 107 0.10 -15.52 2.04
CA ARG A 107 -0.66 -14.40 1.47
C ARG A 107 -0.14 -13.01 1.82
N VAL A 108 0.98 -12.90 2.52
CA VAL A 108 1.57 -11.61 2.92
C VAL A 108 2.21 -10.89 1.73
N ILE A 109 2.06 -9.56 1.70
CA ILE A 109 2.80 -8.63 0.85
C ILE A 109 3.56 -7.68 1.79
N LEU A 110 4.86 -7.55 1.58
CA LEU A 110 5.69 -6.59 2.30
C LEU A 110 5.74 -5.27 1.54
N ALA A 111 5.19 -4.20 2.09
CA ALA A 111 5.25 -2.88 1.47
C ALA A 111 5.79 -1.84 2.47
N PRO A 112 7.06 -1.93 2.88
CA PRO A 112 7.64 -1.01 3.81
C PRO A 112 7.86 0.38 3.20
N GLY A 113 7.61 1.41 4.01
CA GLY A 113 7.85 2.81 3.68
C GLY A 113 8.71 3.50 4.73
N SER A 114 9.39 4.57 4.36
CA SER A 114 10.29 5.31 5.25
C SER A 114 9.58 6.11 6.36
N GLY A 115 8.24 6.16 6.36
CA GLY A 115 7.45 7.02 7.25
C GLY A 115 7.38 8.46 6.76
N TRP A 116 6.30 9.16 7.10
CA TRP A 116 6.07 10.56 6.68
C TRP A 116 5.45 11.43 7.77
N PHE A 117 4.69 10.85 8.69
CA PHE A 117 3.96 11.61 9.70
C PHE A 117 4.80 11.76 10.98
N ALA A 118 5.43 12.94 11.11
CA ALA A 118 6.36 13.25 12.20
C ALA A 118 5.67 13.27 13.58
N ASP A 119 4.45 13.79 13.63
CA ASP A 119 3.76 14.06 14.90
C ASP A 119 3.47 12.78 15.69
N GLU A 120 2.97 11.72 15.05
CA GLU A 120 2.74 10.44 15.71
C GLU A 120 4.06 9.81 16.20
N SER A 121 5.10 9.88 15.36
CA SER A 121 6.41 9.32 15.71
C SER A 121 7.03 10.02 16.92
N LYS A 122 6.92 11.35 16.98
CA LYS A 122 7.39 12.17 18.11
C LYS A 122 6.54 11.96 19.36
N ALA A 123 5.21 11.88 19.20
CA ALA A 123 4.29 11.68 20.32
C ALA A 123 4.49 10.33 21.03
N TYR A 124 4.74 9.27 20.25
CA TYR A 124 5.02 7.94 20.79
C TYR A 124 6.49 7.71 21.16
N GLY A 125 7.37 8.68 20.88
CA GLY A 125 8.79 8.61 21.23
C GLY A 125 9.56 7.53 20.46
N PHE A 126 9.17 7.26 19.20
CA PHE A 126 9.88 6.31 18.33
C PHE A 126 11.29 6.84 18.00
N LYS A 127 12.29 6.15 18.53
CA LYS A 127 13.71 6.56 18.43
C LYS A 127 14.26 6.45 17.00
N GLU A 128 13.63 5.63 16.17
CA GLU A 128 14.02 5.41 14.78
C GLU A 128 13.54 6.54 13.85
N TRP A 129 12.70 7.46 14.35
CA TRP A 129 12.29 8.62 13.58
C TRP A 129 13.45 9.62 13.38
N SER A 130 13.50 10.21 12.20
CA SER A 130 14.32 11.37 11.87
C SER A 130 13.49 12.34 11.03
N ASP A 131 13.66 13.63 11.26
CA ASP A 131 13.05 14.65 10.40
C ASP A 131 13.74 14.71 9.01
N ASP A 132 14.98 14.23 8.91
CA ASP A 132 15.67 14.05 7.63
C ASP A 132 15.15 12.84 6.86
N GLY A 133 14.57 13.08 5.68
CA GLY A 133 14.04 12.05 4.79
C GLY A 133 15.11 11.09 4.27
N LEU A 134 16.33 11.56 4.06
CA LEU A 134 17.43 10.70 3.58
C LEU A 134 17.88 9.72 4.67
N VAL A 135 17.93 10.15 5.93
CA VAL A 135 18.19 9.26 7.07
C VAL A 135 17.10 8.17 7.16
N ARG A 136 15.82 8.53 6.97
CA ARG A 136 14.75 7.53 6.98
C ARG A 136 14.84 6.55 5.80
N ILE A 137 15.26 7.02 4.64
CA ILE A 137 15.53 6.16 3.47
C ILE A 137 16.70 5.22 3.74
N GLY A 138 17.83 5.69 4.29
CA GLY A 138 18.94 4.83 4.66
C GLY A 138 18.57 3.77 5.68
N ARG A 139 17.76 4.13 6.70
CA ARG A 139 17.19 3.15 7.64
C ARG A 139 16.29 2.11 6.95
N LEU A 140 15.51 2.52 5.96
CA LEU A 140 14.66 1.62 5.20
C LEU A 140 15.48 0.65 4.35
N ASP A 141 16.55 1.12 3.74
CA ASP A 141 17.49 0.31 2.97
C ASP A 141 18.10 -0.82 3.83
N GLU A 142 18.71 -0.48 4.97
CA GLU A 142 19.24 -1.48 5.90
C GLU A 142 18.14 -2.44 6.42
N SER A 143 16.93 -1.92 6.65
CA SER A 143 15.79 -2.75 7.09
C SER A 143 15.40 -3.78 6.03
N LEU A 144 15.42 -3.43 4.76
CA LEU A 144 15.13 -4.33 3.65
C LEU A 144 16.19 -5.44 3.54
N HIS A 145 17.48 -5.10 3.69
CA HIS A 145 18.55 -6.08 3.79
C HIS A 145 18.33 -7.06 4.96
N ILE A 146 18.03 -6.53 6.15
CA ILE A 146 17.80 -7.33 7.36
C ILE A 146 16.59 -8.25 7.22
N ILE A 147 15.47 -7.73 6.71
CA ILE A 147 14.24 -8.51 6.52
C ILE A 147 14.50 -9.66 5.55
N ARG A 148 15.14 -9.41 4.40
CA ARG A 148 15.47 -10.44 3.42
C ARG A 148 16.42 -11.49 4.00
N GLY A 149 17.53 -11.05 4.63
CA GLY A 149 18.50 -11.96 5.23
C GLY A 149 17.89 -12.88 6.28
N LEU A 150 17.10 -12.34 7.20
CA LEU A 150 16.38 -13.12 8.22
C LEU A 150 15.36 -14.10 7.64
N MET A 151 14.77 -13.80 6.49
CA MET A 151 13.81 -14.69 5.83
C MET A 151 14.46 -15.80 5.00
N THR A 152 15.69 -15.61 4.56
CA THR A 152 16.37 -16.55 3.64
C THR A 152 17.49 -17.35 4.27
N GLU A 153 18.22 -16.80 5.25
CA GLU A 153 19.38 -17.41 5.86
C GLU A 153 19.04 -18.09 7.20
N ASP A 154 19.70 -19.19 7.52
CA ASP A 154 19.47 -19.92 8.77
C ASP A 154 19.97 -19.11 9.97
N VAL A 155 21.14 -18.49 9.82
CA VAL A 155 21.76 -17.58 10.78
C VAL A 155 22.17 -16.32 10.05
N PHE A 156 21.73 -15.17 10.53
CA PHE A 156 21.98 -13.89 9.86
C PHE A 156 22.66 -12.91 10.81
N SER A 157 23.73 -12.27 10.32
CA SER A 157 24.39 -11.15 10.98
C SER A 157 24.45 -9.94 10.05
N PHE A 158 24.32 -8.76 10.61
CA PHE A 158 24.34 -7.51 9.84
C PHE A 158 25.01 -6.41 10.68
N GLU A 159 25.87 -5.63 10.05
CA GLU A 159 26.49 -4.45 10.66
C GLU A 159 26.38 -3.26 9.70
N GLY A 160 25.42 -2.37 10.00
CA GLY A 160 25.15 -1.15 9.24
C GLY A 160 25.37 0.12 10.07
N GLU A 161 24.97 1.21 9.50
CA GLU A 161 25.00 2.52 10.17
C GLU A 161 23.90 2.61 11.24
N TYR A 162 22.72 2.06 10.95
CA TYR A 162 21.51 2.20 11.79
C TYR A 162 21.20 0.96 12.61
N PHE A 163 21.53 -0.23 12.09
CA PHE A 163 21.17 -1.48 12.73
C PHE A 163 22.35 -2.44 12.83
N ARG A 164 22.36 -3.24 13.91
CA ARG A 164 23.33 -4.32 14.11
C ARG A 164 22.62 -5.58 14.61
N LEU A 165 22.87 -6.69 13.94
CA LEU A 165 22.40 -8.02 14.33
C LEU A 165 23.59 -8.97 14.39
N LYS A 166 23.57 -9.88 15.36
CA LYS A 166 24.61 -10.89 15.49
C LYS A 166 23.96 -12.26 15.69
N ASP A 167 24.29 -13.21 14.80
CA ASP A 167 23.88 -14.61 14.86
C ASP A 167 22.37 -14.79 15.10
N ALA A 168 21.56 -13.96 14.42
CA ALA A 168 20.12 -13.93 14.60
C ALA A 168 19.44 -15.06 13.83
N HIS A 169 18.45 -15.71 14.45
CA HIS A 169 17.61 -16.74 13.87
C HIS A 169 16.18 -16.22 13.70
N CYS A 170 15.58 -16.44 12.54
CA CYS A 170 14.18 -16.15 12.28
C CYS A 170 13.44 -17.41 11.79
N ASN A 171 12.89 -18.17 12.72
CA ASN A 171 12.09 -19.37 12.45
C ASN A 171 10.71 -19.26 13.11
N PRO A 172 9.62 -19.75 12.44
CA PRO A 172 9.63 -20.37 11.11
C PRO A 172 9.98 -19.38 9.99
N LYS A 173 10.53 -19.87 8.89
CA LYS A 173 10.68 -19.10 7.66
C LYS A 173 9.31 -18.87 7.02
N PRO A 174 9.14 -17.86 6.12
CA PRO A 174 7.87 -17.67 5.44
C PRO A 174 7.50 -18.88 4.57
N VAL A 175 6.20 -19.06 4.29
CA VAL A 175 5.69 -20.05 3.34
C VAL A 175 6.12 -19.69 1.92
N GLN A 176 6.00 -18.40 1.58
CA GLN A 176 6.42 -17.87 0.28
C GLN A 176 7.94 -17.94 0.12
N LYS A 177 8.40 -18.30 -1.08
CA LYS A 177 9.83 -18.45 -1.38
C LYS A 177 10.26 -17.53 -2.51
N PRO A 178 11.42 -16.87 -2.39
CA PRO A 178 12.35 -16.91 -1.24
C PRO A 178 11.82 -16.18 -0.01
N TYR A 179 10.90 -15.22 -0.18
CA TYR A 179 10.22 -14.41 0.84
C TYR A 179 8.92 -13.82 0.26
N PRO A 180 8.02 -13.26 1.08
CA PRO A 180 6.87 -12.49 0.58
C PRO A 180 7.31 -11.35 -0.33
N PRO A 181 6.62 -11.05 -1.45
CA PRO A 181 7.04 -10.03 -2.38
C PRO A 181 7.15 -8.66 -1.72
N ILE A 182 8.20 -7.95 -2.07
CA ILE A 182 8.53 -6.62 -1.54
C ILE A 182 8.02 -5.56 -2.53
N TRP A 183 7.09 -4.72 -2.06
CA TRP A 183 6.55 -3.59 -2.80
C TRP A 183 7.19 -2.31 -2.30
N ILE A 184 7.93 -1.61 -3.15
CA ILE A 184 8.57 -0.34 -2.79
C ILE A 184 7.64 0.81 -3.12
N ALA A 185 7.23 1.55 -2.08
CA ALA A 185 6.26 2.65 -2.19
C ALA A 185 6.96 4.00 -2.40
N GLY A 186 6.57 4.71 -3.47
CA GLY A 186 7.04 6.05 -3.80
C GLY A 186 7.78 6.14 -5.13
N ASP A 187 7.97 7.36 -5.60
CA ASP A 187 8.54 7.66 -6.93
C ASP A 187 9.68 8.70 -6.88
N SER A 188 10.13 9.08 -5.68
CA SER A 188 11.31 9.94 -5.54
C SER A 188 12.59 9.21 -5.98
N PRO A 189 13.63 9.92 -6.45
CA PRO A 189 14.87 9.27 -6.86
C PRO A 189 15.47 8.32 -5.82
N PRO A 190 15.58 8.67 -4.51
CA PRO A 190 16.06 7.71 -3.52
C PRO A 190 15.18 6.46 -3.38
N THR A 191 13.86 6.60 -3.50
CA THR A 191 12.94 5.43 -3.46
C THR A 191 13.08 4.57 -4.71
N GLN A 192 13.37 5.16 -5.87
CA GLN A 192 13.64 4.40 -7.08
C GLN A 192 14.91 3.53 -6.94
N GLU A 193 15.94 4.01 -6.24
CA GLU A 193 17.13 3.20 -5.97
C GLU A 193 16.80 2.00 -5.06
N LEU A 194 15.96 2.19 -4.03
CA LEU A 194 15.45 1.06 -3.22
C LEU A 194 14.65 0.06 -4.07
N MET A 195 13.86 0.55 -5.05
CA MET A 195 13.16 -0.35 -5.98
C MET A 195 14.13 -1.16 -6.82
N VAL A 196 15.19 -0.54 -7.31
CA VAL A 196 16.23 -1.22 -8.11
C VAL A 196 16.91 -2.32 -7.30
N GLU A 197 17.21 -2.08 -6.03
CA GLU A 197 17.95 -3.02 -5.20
C GLU A 197 17.08 -4.12 -4.58
N HIS A 198 15.90 -3.76 -4.07
CA HIS A 198 15.12 -4.65 -3.21
C HIS A 198 13.74 -5.02 -3.74
N GLY A 199 13.13 -4.17 -4.60
CA GLY A 199 11.71 -4.28 -4.91
C GLY A 199 11.37 -5.34 -5.94
N ASP A 200 10.25 -6.03 -5.74
CA ASP A 200 9.62 -6.91 -6.73
C ASP A 200 8.50 -6.16 -7.47
N VAL A 201 7.85 -5.23 -6.79
CA VAL A 201 6.78 -4.38 -7.33
C VAL A 201 7.03 -2.92 -6.99
N TRP A 202 6.98 -2.06 -8.00
CA TRP A 202 7.04 -0.61 -7.81
C TRP A 202 5.66 -0.05 -7.55
N PHE A 203 5.42 0.47 -6.35
CA PHE A 203 4.14 0.93 -5.88
C PHE A 203 4.09 2.45 -5.73
N MET A 204 3.30 3.13 -6.54
CA MET A 204 3.20 4.59 -6.54
C MET A 204 1.76 5.08 -6.34
N TYR A 205 1.60 6.32 -5.93
CA TYR A 205 0.31 6.99 -6.02
C TYR A 205 -0.09 7.18 -7.48
N SER A 206 -1.40 7.09 -7.76
CA SER A 206 -1.95 7.29 -9.09
C SER A 206 -1.56 8.65 -9.69
N LYS A 207 -1.32 8.64 -10.99
CA LYS A 207 -1.02 9.81 -11.81
C LYS A 207 -1.72 9.64 -13.16
N ALA A 208 -1.78 10.71 -13.94
CA ALA A 208 -2.24 10.62 -15.31
C ALA A 208 -1.46 9.54 -16.09
N PRO A 209 -2.10 8.74 -16.95
CA PRO A 209 -1.48 7.60 -17.62
C PRO A 209 -0.17 7.92 -18.36
N GLY A 210 -0.10 9.07 -19.03
CA GLY A 210 1.14 9.50 -19.71
C GLY A 210 2.33 9.73 -18.76
N VAL A 211 2.06 10.22 -17.53
CA VAL A 211 3.10 10.38 -16.51
C VAL A 211 3.57 9.01 -16.00
N VAL A 212 2.63 8.09 -15.75
CA VAL A 212 2.94 6.70 -15.36
C VAL A 212 3.79 6.03 -16.43
N ALA A 213 3.43 6.15 -17.70
CA ALA A 213 4.17 5.57 -18.82
C ALA A 213 5.64 6.04 -18.85
N GLY A 214 5.87 7.35 -18.68
CA GLY A 214 7.23 7.91 -18.62
C GLY A 214 8.05 7.37 -17.44
N LEU A 215 7.45 7.30 -16.25
CA LEU A 215 8.10 6.75 -15.06
C LEU A 215 8.43 5.27 -15.22
N VAL A 216 7.49 4.48 -15.74
CA VAL A 216 7.68 3.03 -15.98
C VAL A 216 8.75 2.79 -17.03
N ALA A 217 8.80 3.57 -18.10
CA ALA A 217 9.86 3.47 -19.10
C ALA A 217 11.25 3.68 -18.49
N GLY A 218 11.43 4.75 -17.69
CA GLY A 218 12.70 5.01 -17.00
C GLY A 218 13.07 3.92 -16.00
N MET A 219 12.10 3.33 -15.28
CA MET A 219 12.38 2.22 -14.37
C MET A 219 12.75 0.94 -15.13
N ARG A 220 12.13 0.67 -16.29
CA ARG A 220 12.49 -0.46 -17.16
C ARG A 220 13.93 -0.37 -17.67
N GLU A 221 14.41 0.83 -17.97
CA GLU A 221 15.83 1.05 -18.34
C GLU A 221 16.76 0.70 -17.17
N LYS A 222 16.45 1.17 -15.96
CA LYS A 222 17.23 0.86 -14.74
C LYS A 222 17.21 -0.64 -14.40
N LEU A 223 16.10 -1.34 -14.62
CA LEU A 223 15.87 -2.75 -14.29
C LEU A 223 15.89 -3.67 -15.52
N ALA A 224 16.60 -3.31 -16.59
CA ALA A 224 16.65 -4.12 -17.83
C ALA A 224 17.12 -5.58 -17.61
N HIS A 225 17.77 -5.87 -16.49
CA HIS A 225 18.32 -7.17 -16.14
C HIS A 225 17.33 -8.08 -15.36
N ARG A 226 16.21 -7.57 -14.87
CA ARG A 226 15.22 -8.37 -14.15
C ARG A 226 13.78 -7.85 -14.34
N PRO A 227 12.78 -8.76 -14.29
CA PRO A 227 11.37 -8.38 -14.34
C PRO A 227 10.95 -7.69 -13.04
N PHE A 228 9.95 -6.83 -13.14
CA PHE A 228 9.24 -6.23 -12.00
C PHE A 228 7.79 -5.93 -12.41
N GLU A 229 6.91 -5.84 -11.43
CA GLU A 229 5.52 -5.41 -11.62
C GLU A 229 5.34 -3.96 -11.16
N VAL A 230 4.30 -3.30 -11.64
CA VAL A 230 3.94 -1.91 -11.32
C VAL A 230 2.58 -1.87 -10.68
N ALA A 231 2.47 -1.19 -9.56
CA ALA A 231 1.24 -0.96 -8.84
C ALA A 231 0.94 0.52 -8.70
N VAL A 232 -0.33 0.92 -8.86
CA VAL A 232 -0.80 2.26 -8.54
C VAL A 232 -1.84 2.22 -7.42
N SER A 233 -1.75 3.17 -6.50
CA SER A 233 -2.78 3.41 -5.49
C SER A 233 -3.67 4.57 -5.93
N ALA A 234 -4.94 4.30 -6.15
CA ALA A 234 -5.90 5.28 -6.66
C ALA A 234 -7.12 5.43 -5.74
N VAL A 235 -7.67 6.63 -5.70
CA VAL A 235 -8.99 6.88 -5.13
C VAL A 235 -10.05 6.50 -6.16
N GLY A 236 -11.09 5.81 -5.71
CA GLY A 236 -12.24 5.45 -6.55
C GLY A 236 -13.44 6.33 -6.26
N LEU A 237 -13.62 7.41 -7.02
CA LEU A 237 -14.76 8.33 -6.94
C LEU A 237 -15.73 8.04 -8.09
N ALA A 238 -16.21 6.80 -8.18
CA ALA A 238 -16.91 6.31 -9.36
C ALA A 238 -18.30 5.72 -9.05
N GLY A 239 -19.09 5.55 -10.09
CA GLY A 239 -20.40 4.90 -10.01
C GLY A 239 -21.59 5.85 -9.83
N LYS A 240 -21.34 7.16 -9.74
CA LYS A 240 -22.36 8.20 -9.60
C LYS A 240 -22.15 9.29 -10.64
N GLY A 241 -23.15 10.14 -10.85
CA GLY A 241 -23.07 11.19 -11.88
C GLY A 241 -21.95 12.22 -11.63
N PRO A 242 -21.69 13.11 -12.60
CA PRO A 242 -20.61 14.09 -12.55
C PRO A 242 -20.63 14.98 -11.29
N ASP A 243 -21.83 15.44 -10.90
CA ASP A 243 -21.99 16.32 -9.74
C ASP A 243 -21.59 15.64 -8.43
N GLU A 244 -21.89 14.34 -8.26
CA GLU A 244 -21.53 13.62 -7.07
C GLU A 244 -20.04 13.28 -7.07
N THR A 245 -19.48 12.93 -8.20
CA THR A 245 -18.02 12.72 -8.36
C THR A 245 -17.26 14.00 -7.98
N LEU A 246 -17.72 15.16 -8.45
CA LEU A 246 -17.13 16.44 -8.12
C LEU A 246 -17.20 16.72 -6.61
N LYS A 247 -18.36 16.52 -5.99
CA LYS A 247 -18.54 16.67 -4.54
C LYS A 247 -17.54 15.82 -3.75
N TRP A 248 -17.35 14.55 -4.12
CA TRP A 248 -16.38 13.69 -3.45
C TRP A 248 -14.94 14.13 -3.69
N ALA A 249 -14.61 14.63 -4.87
CA ALA A 249 -13.29 15.18 -5.16
C ALA A 249 -12.98 16.44 -4.32
N GLU A 250 -13.96 17.34 -4.17
CA GLU A 250 -13.87 18.52 -3.31
C GLU A 250 -13.67 18.14 -1.83
N MET A 251 -14.44 17.18 -1.33
CA MET A 251 -14.29 16.65 0.03
C MET A 251 -12.91 16.04 0.24
N TYR A 252 -12.42 15.27 -0.73
CA TYR A 252 -11.10 14.65 -0.68
C TYR A 252 -9.98 15.71 -0.69
N ALA A 253 -10.10 16.75 -1.51
CA ALA A 253 -9.15 17.86 -1.54
C ALA A 253 -9.11 18.60 -0.20
N GLU A 254 -10.27 18.90 0.38
CA GLU A 254 -10.39 19.60 1.66
C GLU A 254 -9.75 18.80 2.81
N GLU A 255 -10.01 17.50 2.90
CA GLU A 255 -9.39 16.66 3.93
C GLU A 255 -7.85 16.62 3.83
N ARG A 256 -7.30 16.83 2.63
CA ARG A 256 -5.86 16.70 2.38
C ARG A 256 -5.10 18.01 2.25
N LYS A 257 -5.77 19.14 2.34
CA LYS A 257 -5.15 20.46 2.17
C LYS A 257 -3.98 20.72 3.13
N HIS A 258 -3.99 20.09 4.30
CA HIS A 258 -2.94 20.25 5.32
C HIS A 258 -1.85 19.16 5.26
N ARG A 259 -2.02 18.15 4.38
CA ARG A 259 -1.12 16.98 4.32
C ARG A 259 0.09 17.21 3.44
N PHE A 260 -0.03 18.04 2.43
CA PHE A 260 1.01 18.27 1.44
C PHE A 260 1.48 19.72 1.45
N PRO A 261 2.77 20.00 1.22
CA PRO A 261 3.24 21.36 1.04
C PRO A 261 2.52 22.11 -0.09
N VAL A 262 2.15 21.38 -1.14
CA VAL A 262 1.27 21.84 -2.23
C VAL A 262 0.08 20.87 -2.27
N PRO A 263 -1.10 21.29 -1.78
CA PRO A 263 -2.28 20.42 -1.80
C PRO A 263 -2.73 20.12 -3.23
N PRO A 264 -3.24 18.91 -3.51
CA PRO A 264 -3.81 18.60 -4.83
C PRO A 264 -5.07 19.44 -5.06
N THR A 265 -5.21 19.96 -6.28
CA THR A 265 -6.43 20.59 -6.74
C THR A 265 -7.51 19.54 -7.04
N VAL A 266 -8.77 19.96 -7.17
CA VAL A 266 -9.84 19.06 -7.61
C VAL A 266 -9.53 18.47 -8.99
N ASP A 267 -9.00 19.28 -9.92
CA ASP A 267 -8.61 18.82 -11.26
C ASP A 267 -7.49 17.78 -11.22
N ASP A 268 -6.50 17.97 -10.34
CA ASP A 268 -5.45 16.96 -10.12
C ASP A 268 -6.04 15.63 -9.62
N ILE A 269 -7.00 15.70 -8.70
CA ILE A 269 -7.67 14.51 -8.15
C ILE A 269 -8.46 13.80 -9.25
N LEU A 270 -9.26 14.53 -10.01
CA LEU A 270 -10.06 13.97 -11.11
C LEU A 270 -9.17 13.41 -12.23
N GLY A 271 -8.07 14.11 -12.55
CA GLY A 271 -7.12 13.71 -13.58
C GLY A 271 -6.27 12.49 -13.26
N ALA A 272 -5.98 12.24 -11.97
CA ALA A 272 -5.08 11.19 -11.53
C ALA A 272 -5.77 9.93 -10.97
N ASN A 273 -7.09 9.93 -10.76
CA ASN A 273 -7.80 8.87 -10.05
C ASN A 273 -8.88 8.17 -10.90
N LEU A 274 -9.59 7.22 -10.29
CA LEU A 274 -10.69 6.50 -10.91
C LEU A 274 -12.00 7.25 -10.68
N THR A 275 -12.42 8.04 -11.67
CA THR A 275 -13.55 8.96 -11.58
C THR A 275 -14.50 8.76 -12.75
N GLY A 276 -15.78 9.09 -12.53
CA GLY A 276 -16.80 9.03 -13.57
C GLY A 276 -17.62 7.74 -13.57
N ASP A 277 -18.23 7.43 -14.72
CA ASP A 277 -19.02 6.23 -14.92
C ASP A 277 -18.15 4.97 -15.16
N GLU A 278 -18.80 3.83 -15.36
CA GLU A 278 -18.15 2.55 -15.62
C GLU A 278 -17.21 2.59 -16.85
N ALA A 279 -17.61 3.24 -17.92
CA ALA A 279 -16.82 3.32 -19.15
C ALA A 279 -15.56 4.16 -18.97
N GLN A 280 -15.69 5.31 -18.30
CA GLN A 280 -14.58 6.22 -18.01
C GLN A 280 -13.56 5.58 -17.04
N VAL A 281 -14.04 4.83 -16.05
CA VAL A 281 -13.16 4.08 -15.13
C VAL A 281 -12.38 3.00 -15.89
N ARG A 282 -13.04 2.24 -16.75
CA ARG A 282 -12.38 1.22 -17.59
C ARG A 282 -11.34 1.85 -18.52
N GLU A 283 -11.68 2.91 -19.22
CA GLU A 283 -10.74 3.64 -20.08
C GLU A 283 -9.48 4.06 -19.32
N ARG A 284 -9.63 4.54 -18.08
CA ARG A 284 -8.50 4.92 -17.24
C ARG A 284 -7.64 3.72 -16.85
N ILE A 285 -8.25 2.60 -16.47
CA ILE A 285 -7.55 1.37 -16.12
C ILE A 285 -6.82 0.80 -17.34
N ASP A 286 -7.46 0.80 -18.52
CA ASP A 286 -6.85 0.35 -19.77
C ASP A 286 -5.64 1.21 -20.13
N ALA A 287 -5.75 2.53 -20.00
CA ALA A 287 -4.63 3.44 -20.24
C ALA A 287 -3.46 3.21 -19.24
N TRP A 288 -3.74 2.88 -17.99
CA TRP A 288 -2.70 2.47 -17.05
C TRP A 288 -2.11 1.10 -17.41
N ALA A 289 -2.92 0.15 -17.84
CA ALA A 289 -2.44 -1.16 -18.29
C ALA A 289 -1.47 -1.02 -19.50
N GLU A 290 -1.80 -0.16 -20.45
CA GLU A 290 -0.94 0.20 -21.59
C GLU A 290 0.35 0.90 -21.13
N ALA A 291 0.27 1.77 -20.11
CA ALA A 291 1.42 2.40 -19.47
C ALA A 291 2.32 1.41 -18.68
N GLY A 292 1.87 0.17 -18.51
CA GLY A 292 2.66 -0.89 -17.89
C GLY A 292 2.24 -1.26 -16.47
N VAL A 293 1.13 -0.72 -15.95
CA VAL A 293 0.59 -1.07 -14.62
C VAL A 293 0.06 -2.51 -14.61
N ASP A 294 0.34 -3.25 -13.54
CA ASP A 294 -0.07 -4.62 -13.29
C ASP A 294 -1.10 -4.73 -12.17
N HIS A 295 -1.07 -3.77 -11.23
CA HIS A 295 -1.94 -3.76 -10.05
C HIS A 295 -2.56 -2.38 -9.84
N VAL A 296 -3.84 -2.36 -9.47
CA VAL A 296 -4.55 -1.14 -9.05
C VAL A 296 -5.10 -1.35 -7.65
N VAL A 297 -4.54 -0.64 -6.67
CA VAL A 297 -5.03 -0.63 -5.28
C VAL A 297 -6.00 0.53 -5.13
N ILE A 298 -7.26 0.22 -4.88
CA ILE A 298 -8.35 1.19 -4.90
C ILE A 298 -8.75 1.57 -3.46
N GLN A 299 -8.88 2.86 -3.21
CA GLN A 299 -9.57 3.41 -2.05
C GLN A 299 -10.93 3.93 -2.51
N PRO A 300 -12.00 3.14 -2.44
CA PRO A 300 -13.30 3.56 -2.94
C PRO A 300 -13.98 4.56 -2.00
N MET A 301 -14.75 5.47 -2.58
CA MET A 301 -15.51 6.47 -1.84
C MET A 301 -16.91 6.63 -2.45
N PRO A 302 -17.97 6.44 -1.64
CA PRO A 302 -17.96 5.95 -0.25
C PRO A 302 -17.48 4.48 -0.17
N PRO A 303 -16.90 4.05 0.97
CA PRO A 303 -16.16 2.79 1.03
C PRO A 303 -16.98 1.55 0.64
N MET A 304 -18.10 1.28 1.30
CA MET A 304 -18.89 0.06 1.07
C MET A 304 -19.54 0.03 -0.30
N GLU A 305 -20.18 1.12 -0.69
CA GLU A 305 -20.88 1.25 -1.97
C GLU A 305 -19.89 1.24 -3.15
N GLY A 306 -18.79 1.99 -3.01
CA GLY A 306 -17.74 2.00 -4.01
C GLY A 306 -17.06 0.64 -4.16
N THR A 307 -16.84 -0.12 -3.07
CA THR A 307 -16.31 -1.48 -3.14
C THR A 307 -17.21 -2.38 -3.98
N ARG A 308 -18.55 -2.32 -3.79
CA ARG A 308 -19.51 -3.07 -4.61
C ARG A 308 -19.46 -2.64 -6.08
N PHE A 309 -19.43 -1.32 -6.34
CA PHE A 309 -19.33 -0.83 -7.72
C PHE A 309 -18.08 -1.37 -8.43
N PHE A 310 -16.92 -1.30 -7.80
CA PHE A 310 -15.69 -1.82 -8.41
C PHE A 310 -15.74 -3.34 -8.58
N GLY A 311 -16.23 -4.09 -7.60
CA GLY A 311 -16.37 -5.54 -7.69
C GLY A 311 -17.31 -5.96 -8.82
N ASP A 312 -18.54 -5.45 -8.80
CA ASP A 312 -19.60 -5.89 -9.71
C ASP A 312 -19.41 -5.41 -11.15
N LYS A 313 -18.84 -4.21 -11.35
CA LYS A 313 -18.80 -3.54 -12.66
C LYS A 313 -17.42 -3.53 -13.31
N ILE A 314 -16.36 -3.53 -12.52
CA ILE A 314 -15.00 -3.31 -13.03
C ILE A 314 -14.18 -4.61 -13.00
N ILE A 315 -14.03 -5.26 -11.83
CA ILE A 315 -13.10 -6.38 -11.67
C ILE A 315 -13.45 -7.54 -12.62
N HIS A 316 -14.71 -7.89 -12.76
CA HIS A 316 -15.14 -8.98 -13.64
C HIS A 316 -14.78 -8.78 -15.11
N HIS A 317 -14.53 -7.54 -15.53
CA HIS A 317 -14.09 -7.28 -16.90
C HIS A 317 -12.63 -7.67 -17.16
N TYR A 318 -11.80 -7.69 -16.10
CA TYR A 318 -10.35 -7.95 -16.17
C TYR A 318 -9.96 -9.35 -15.63
N ALA A 319 -10.91 -10.12 -15.10
CA ALA A 319 -10.70 -11.44 -14.48
C ALA A 319 -10.33 -12.55 -15.47
#